data_6ba250b34a6d07ace309b790e2727182
#
_entry.id   6ba250b34a6d07ace309b790e2727182
#
_cell.length_a   1.000
_cell.length_b   1.000
_cell.length_c   1.000
_cell.angle_alpha   90.00
_cell.angle_beta   90.00
_cell.angle_gamma   90.00
#
_symmetry.space_group_name_H-M   'P 1'
#
loop_
_entity.id
_entity.type
_entity.pdbx_description
1 polymer ?
#
loop_
_entity_poly.entity_id
_entity_poly.type
_entity_poly.pdbx_seq_one_letter_code
_entity_poly.pdbx_strand_id
1 'polypeptide(L)'
;MSMLEEIWLGGLDYQNRPVKKGSPMERKLCLYAKNGDKLKEMLTEDQAEQYEKTMDAYNEVLTQSEVEAFEFGFTLAARLLTDVLHSAELPGIDEA
;
A
#
# COMPACT_ATOMS: atom_id res chain seq x y z
N MET A 1 16.69 -0.58 18.04
CA MET A 1 15.96 -1.58 17.25
C MET A 1 15.89 -1.14 15.79
N SER A 2 16.13 -2.05 14.87
CA SER A 2 16.11 -1.71 13.45
C SER A 2 14.66 -1.67 12.92
N MET A 3 14.48 -0.98 11.82
CA MET A 3 13.18 -0.93 11.16
C MET A 3 12.73 -2.31 10.73
N LEU A 4 13.66 -3.16 10.31
CA LEU A 4 13.32 -4.53 9.91
C LEU A 4 12.79 -5.35 11.09
N GLU A 5 13.39 -5.19 12.25
CA GLU A 5 12.88 -5.86 13.44
C GLU A 5 11.50 -5.39 13.81
N GLU A 6 11.25 -4.09 13.69
CA GLU A 6 9.93 -3.54 13.98
C GLU A 6 8.87 -4.10 13.04
N ILE A 7 9.19 -4.22 11.77
CA ILE A 7 8.27 -4.81 10.79
C ILE A 7 8.04 -6.28 11.11
N TRP A 8 9.13 -7.01 11.39
CA TRP A 8 9.06 -8.44 11.69
C TRP A 8 8.21 -8.73 12.92
N LEU A 9 8.37 -7.91 13.96
CA LEU A 9 7.65 -8.07 15.21
C LEU A 9 6.22 -7.51 15.16
N GLY A 10 5.83 -6.93 14.03
CA GLY A 10 4.50 -6.36 13.90
C GLY A 10 4.31 -5.02 14.58
N GLY A 11 5.41 -4.39 14.99
CA GLY A 11 5.35 -3.10 15.65
C GLY A 11 5.09 -1.92 14.73
N LEU A 12 5.20 -2.14 13.43
CA LEU A 12 4.96 -1.10 12.45
C LEU A 12 3.66 -1.42 11.70
N ASP A 13 2.62 -0.64 11.95
CA ASP A 13 1.32 -0.84 11.33
C ASP A 13 1.22 -0.03 10.04
N TYR A 14 1.79 -0.58 8.98
CA TYR A 14 1.80 0.10 7.68
C TYR A 14 0.46 0.03 6.95
N GLN A 15 -0.45 -0.84 7.38
CA GLN A 15 -1.77 -0.97 6.75
C GLN A 15 -2.75 0.10 7.23
N ASN A 16 -2.54 0.59 8.43
CA ASN A 16 -3.41 1.61 9.02
C ASN A 16 -2.72 2.97 9.08
N ARG A 17 -2.06 3.32 7.99
CA ARG A 17 -1.40 4.62 7.89
C ARG A 17 -2.44 5.73 8.01
N PRO A 18 -2.16 6.76 8.82
CA PRO A 18 -3.11 7.86 8.96
C PRO A 18 -3.22 8.64 7.65
N VAL A 19 -4.45 9.04 7.34
CA VAL A 19 -4.72 9.89 6.18
C VAL A 19 -4.57 11.34 6.62
N LYS A 20 -3.65 12.05 5.99
CA LYS A 20 -3.41 13.45 6.34
C LYS A 20 -4.54 14.33 5.83
N LYS A 21 -4.99 15.26 6.68
CA LYS A 21 -6.01 16.22 6.31
C LYS A 21 -5.53 17.09 5.16
N GLY A 22 -6.38 17.25 4.16
CA GLY A 22 -6.06 18.05 2.97
C GLY A 22 -5.16 17.33 1.96
N SER A 23 -4.81 16.07 2.21
CA SER A 23 -3.95 15.31 1.31
C SER A 23 -4.71 14.84 0.07
N PRO A 24 -3.98 14.48 -1.01
CA PRO A 24 -4.61 13.87 -2.17
C PRO A 24 -5.41 12.61 -1.82
N MET A 25 -4.92 11.81 -0.90
CA MET A 25 -5.62 10.60 -0.47
C MET A 25 -6.96 10.93 0.18
N GLU A 26 -6.98 11.93 1.07
CA GLU A 26 -8.22 12.33 1.70
C GLU A 26 -9.25 12.78 0.68
N ARG A 27 -8.83 13.61 -0.28
CA ARG A 27 -9.74 14.08 -1.33
C ARG A 27 -10.32 12.94 -2.14
N LYS A 28 -9.50 11.95 -2.48
CA LYS A 28 -9.94 10.79 -3.25
C LYS A 28 -10.89 9.91 -2.44
N LEU A 29 -10.60 9.73 -1.16
CA LEU A 29 -11.48 8.96 -0.28
C LEU A 29 -12.82 9.63 -0.10
N CYS A 30 -12.84 10.95 0.05
CA CYS A 30 -14.10 11.70 0.17
C CYS A 30 -14.94 11.57 -1.10
N LEU A 31 -14.31 11.67 -2.25
CA LEU A 31 -15.00 11.53 -3.53
C LEU A 31 -15.54 10.10 -3.71
N TYR A 32 -14.76 9.13 -3.33
CA TYR A 32 -15.17 7.73 -3.37
C TYR A 32 -16.39 7.49 -2.50
N ALA A 33 -16.37 7.98 -1.25
CA ALA A 33 -17.47 7.84 -0.32
C ALA A 33 -18.75 8.52 -0.85
N LYS A 34 -18.61 9.73 -1.38
CA LYS A 34 -19.72 10.48 -1.93
C LYS A 34 -20.37 9.76 -3.10
N ASN A 35 -19.55 9.26 -4.03
CA ASN A 35 -20.06 8.54 -5.19
C ASN A 35 -20.68 7.19 -4.78
N GLY A 36 -20.09 6.54 -3.79
CA GLY A 36 -20.64 5.29 -3.26
C GLY A 36 -22.01 5.49 -2.64
N ASP A 37 -22.21 6.57 -1.89
CA ASP A 37 -23.51 6.88 -1.29
C ASP A 37 -24.56 7.15 -2.36
N LYS A 38 -24.20 7.90 -3.37
CA LYS A 38 -25.10 8.15 -4.50
C LYS A 38 -25.49 6.88 -5.22
N LEU A 39 -24.53 6.00 -5.45
CA LEU A 39 -24.80 4.74 -6.12
C LEU A 39 -25.75 3.87 -5.31
N LYS A 40 -25.54 3.79 -4.00
CA LYS A 40 -26.40 2.99 -3.13
C LYS A 40 -27.86 3.46 -3.17
N GLU A 41 -28.09 4.75 -3.26
CA GLU A 41 -29.43 5.31 -3.37
C GLU A 41 -30.14 4.92 -4.65
N MET A 42 -29.38 4.60 -5.70
CA MET A 42 -29.93 4.25 -7.02
C MET A 42 -30.17 2.76 -7.17
N LEU A 43 -29.69 1.93 -6.26
CA LEU A 43 -29.75 0.48 -6.39
C LEU A 43 -31.00 -0.09 -5.72
N THR A 44 -31.54 -1.17 -6.32
CA THR A 44 -32.54 -1.99 -5.64
C THR A 44 -31.86 -2.76 -4.52
N GLU A 45 -32.66 -3.40 -3.67
CA GLU A 45 -32.14 -4.19 -2.55
C GLU A 45 -31.22 -5.32 -3.03
N ASP A 46 -31.65 -6.05 -4.07
CA ASP A 46 -30.85 -7.13 -4.63
C ASP A 46 -29.55 -6.62 -5.26
N GLN A 47 -29.64 -5.48 -5.94
CA GLN A 47 -28.47 -4.85 -6.54
C GLN A 47 -27.50 -4.35 -5.49
N ALA A 48 -28.02 -3.80 -4.39
CA ALA A 48 -27.19 -3.34 -3.28
C ALA A 48 -26.44 -4.50 -2.64
N GLU A 49 -27.10 -5.64 -2.49
CA GLU A 49 -26.44 -6.84 -1.94
C GLU A 49 -25.30 -7.29 -2.86
N GLN A 50 -25.53 -7.32 -4.16
CA GLN A 50 -24.48 -7.70 -5.10
C GLN A 50 -23.35 -6.69 -5.11
N TYR A 51 -23.65 -5.40 -4.97
CA TYR A 51 -22.65 -4.35 -4.86
C TYR A 51 -21.77 -4.58 -3.63
N GLU A 52 -22.36 -4.88 -2.47
CA GLU A 52 -21.59 -5.14 -1.26
C GLU A 52 -20.65 -6.34 -1.42
N LYS A 53 -21.13 -7.42 -2.04
CA LYS A 53 -20.29 -8.58 -2.31
C LYS A 53 -19.11 -8.24 -3.22
N THR A 54 -19.38 -7.42 -4.24
CA THR A 54 -18.34 -6.99 -5.17
C THR A 54 -17.29 -6.12 -4.46
N MET A 55 -17.74 -5.22 -3.59
CA MET A 55 -16.82 -4.36 -2.85
C MET A 55 -15.99 -5.15 -1.85
N ASP A 56 -16.58 -6.15 -1.20
CA ASP A 56 -15.85 -7.02 -0.30
C ASP A 56 -14.74 -7.76 -1.04
N ALA A 57 -15.08 -8.29 -2.22
CA ALA A 57 -14.09 -8.98 -3.06
C ALA A 57 -12.99 -8.00 -3.52
N TYR A 58 -13.39 -6.80 -3.90
CA TYR A 58 -12.42 -5.78 -4.31
C TYR A 58 -11.48 -5.39 -3.17
N ASN A 59 -12.01 -5.28 -1.96
CA ASN A 59 -11.18 -4.96 -0.80
C ASN A 59 -10.14 -6.05 -0.54
N GLU A 60 -10.48 -7.30 -0.78
CA GLU A 60 -9.51 -8.39 -0.69
C GLU A 60 -8.42 -8.27 -1.74
N VAL A 61 -8.82 -7.94 -2.98
CA VAL A 61 -7.86 -7.68 -4.05
C VAL A 61 -6.95 -6.51 -3.68
N LEU A 62 -7.52 -5.43 -3.17
CA LEU A 62 -6.76 -4.25 -2.79
C LEU A 62 -5.75 -4.56 -1.69
N THR A 63 -6.17 -5.29 -0.67
CA THR A 63 -5.28 -5.68 0.43
C THR A 63 -4.13 -6.54 -0.09
N GLN A 64 -4.42 -7.51 -0.94
CA GLN A 64 -3.38 -8.35 -1.52
C GLN A 64 -2.43 -7.54 -2.40
N SER A 65 -2.99 -6.61 -3.18
CA SER A 65 -2.20 -5.74 -4.03
C SER A 65 -1.25 -4.86 -3.21
N GLU A 66 -1.72 -4.36 -2.06
CA GLU A 66 -0.88 -3.56 -1.17
C GLU A 66 0.28 -4.38 -0.60
N VAL A 67 0.00 -5.61 -0.20
CA VAL A 67 1.03 -6.51 0.32
C VAL A 67 2.09 -6.76 -0.76
N GLU A 68 1.65 -7.08 -1.96
CA GLU A 68 2.58 -7.37 -3.05
C GLU A 68 3.38 -6.14 -3.47
N ALA A 69 2.75 -4.97 -3.47
CA ALA A 69 3.44 -3.73 -3.77
C ALA A 69 4.52 -3.41 -2.72
N PHE A 70 4.19 -3.65 -1.45
CA PHE A 70 5.16 -3.46 -0.37
C PHE A 70 6.34 -4.42 -0.52
N GLU A 71 6.07 -5.70 -0.77
CA GLU A 71 7.12 -6.70 -0.96
C GLU A 71 8.00 -6.36 -2.16
N PHE A 72 7.37 -5.96 -3.25
CA PHE A 72 8.10 -5.59 -4.45
C PHE A 72 9.00 -4.38 -4.20
N GLY A 73 8.46 -3.34 -3.58
CA GLY A 73 9.22 -2.13 -3.29
C GLY A 73 10.39 -2.40 -2.35
N PHE A 74 10.14 -3.19 -1.31
CA PHE A 74 11.19 -3.55 -0.35
C PHE A 74 12.29 -4.35 -1.03
N THR A 75 11.92 -5.35 -1.83
CA THR A 75 12.88 -6.18 -2.54
C THR A 75 13.69 -5.35 -3.55
N LEU A 76 13.01 -4.47 -4.27
CA LEU A 76 13.69 -3.60 -5.22
C LEU A 76 14.72 -2.69 -4.52
N ALA A 77 14.30 -2.08 -3.42
CA ALA A 77 15.19 -1.21 -2.65
C ALA A 77 16.41 -1.98 -2.13
N ALA A 78 16.20 -3.18 -1.63
CA ALA A 78 17.29 -4.02 -1.13
C ALA A 78 18.27 -4.38 -2.25
N ARG A 79 17.75 -4.72 -3.43
CA ARG A 79 18.61 -5.03 -4.58
C ARG A 79 19.40 -3.82 -5.04
N LEU A 80 18.74 -2.67 -5.12
CA LEU A 80 19.42 -1.44 -5.52
C LEU A 80 20.52 -1.07 -4.54
N LEU A 81 20.24 -1.19 -3.26
CA LEU A 81 21.23 -0.91 -2.23
C LEU A 81 22.41 -1.88 -2.33
N THR A 82 22.12 -3.15 -2.51
CA THR A 82 23.15 -4.16 -2.67
C THR A 82 24.04 -3.87 -3.88
N ASP A 83 23.43 -3.49 -5.00
CA ASP A 83 24.17 -3.15 -6.21
C ASP A 83 25.07 -1.93 -6.00
N VAL A 84 24.56 -0.92 -5.30
CA VAL A 84 25.35 0.27 -4.98
C VAL A 84 26.52 -0.07 -4.09
N LEU A 85 26.30 -0.88 -3.06
CA LEU A 85 27.37 -1.29 -2.17
C LEU A 85 28.40 -2.16 -2.90
N HIS A 86 27.95 -3.03 -3.77
CA HIS A 86 28.84 -3.85 -4.59
C HIS A 86 29.69 -2.99 -5.52
N SER A 87 29.08 -2.00 -6.13
CA SER A 87 29.82 -1.05 -6.99
C SER A 87 30.85 -0.27 -6.19
N ALA A 88 30.53 0.09 -4.96
CA ALA A 88 31.45 0.82 -4.09
C ALA A 88 32.67 -0.02 -3.70
N GLU A 89 32.60 -1.32 -3.85
CA GLU A 89 33.70 -2.24 -3.55
C GLU A 89 34.65 -2.43 -4.73
N LEU A 90 34.35 -1.80 -5.86
CA LEU A 90 35.23 -1.90 -7.02
C LEU A 90 36.62 -1.31 -6.72
N PRO A 91 37.68 -1.89 -7.29
CA PRO A 91 39.04 -1.51 -6.96
C PRO A 91 39.34 -0.02 -7.01
N GLY A 92 38.80 0.68 -7.98
CA GLY A 92 39.02 2.10 -8.09
C GLY A 92 38.49 2.93 -6.93
N ILE A 93 37.51 2.38 -6.20
CA ILE A 93 36.91 3.06 -5.07
C ILE A 93 37.58 2.61 -3.79
N ASP A 94 37.84 1.32 -3.65
CA ASP A 94 38.44 0.75 -2.46
C ASP A 94 39.85 1.26 -2.21
N GLU A 95 40.56 1.58 -3.23
CA GLU A 95 41.93 2.05 -3.13
C GLU A 95 42.03 3.52 -2.76
N ALA A 96 40.93 4.19 -2.72
CA ALA A 96 40.87 5.61 -2.39
C ALA A 96 41.14 5.89 -0.89
#